data_c323d1ee4c4c62c07900446afbc60ed6
#
_entry.id   c323d1ee4c4c62c07900446afbc60ed6
#
_cell.length_a   1.000
_cell.length_b   1.000
_cell.length_c   1.000
_cell.angle_alpha   90.00
_cell.angle_beta   90.00
_cell.angle_gamma   90.00
#
_symmetry.space_group_name_H-M   'P 1'
#
loop_
_entity.id
_entity.type
_entity.pdbx_description
1 polymer ?
#
loop_
_entity_poly.entity_id
_entity_poly.type
_entity_poly.pdbx_seq_one_letter_code
_entity_poly.pdbx_strand_id
1 'polypeptide(L)'
;MVAATDRTSMFPADVDAITRTAQRYFEGTSYLWGGVTPWGADCSGLVQSVFALHGIDLPRDAWQQARAGSDAGRDLLATRAGDLLFFSDRADGHVTHVAISLGSRRVVHLALGRGGYALERLDDASDEYVRKLEARFLFARAVL
;
A
#
# COMPACT_ATOMS: atom_id res chain seq x y z
N MET A 1 27.35 4.30 -3.62
CA MET A 1 26.26 4.51 -4.59
C MET A 1 26.13 3.30 -5.49
N VAL A 2 24.93 2.75 -5.62
CA VAL A 2 24.67 1.59 -6.47
C VAL A 2 24.53 2.05 -7.92
N ALA A 3 25.19 1.36 -8.86
CA ALA A 3 25.05 1.65 -10.29
C ALA A 3 23.61 1.37 -10.75
N ALA A 4 23.15 2.08 -11.81
CA ALA A 4 21.78 1.95 -12.31
C ALA A 4 21.41 0.50 -12.69
N THR A 5 22.37 -0.24 -13.30
CA THR A 5 22.18 -1.64 -13.66
C THR A 5 22.05 -2.55 -12.43
N ASP A 6 22.81 -2.28 -11.36
CA ASP A 6 22.74 -3.02 -10.12
C ASP A 6 21.42 -2.74 -9.40
N ARG A 7 20.95 -1.49 -9.41
CA ARG A 7 19.67 -1.11 -8.83
C ARG A 7 18.52 -1.83 -9.52
N THR A 8 18.51 -1.88 -10.86
CA THR A 8 17.49 -2.60 -11.62
C THR A 8 17.51 -4.10 -11.32
N SER A 9 18.70 -4.68 -11.13
CA SER A 9 18.85 -6.09 -10.74
C SER A 9 18.36 -6.38 -9.34
N MET A 10 18.62 -5.46 -8.38
CA MET A 10 18.21 -5.61 -6.98
C MET A 10 16.72 -5.31 -6.76
N PHE A 11 16.16 -4.38 -7.55
CA PHE A 11 14.78 -3.91 -7.42
C PHE A 11 14.04 -3.99 -8.76
N PRO A 12 13.80 -5.19 -9.27
CA PRO A 12 13.05 -5.35 -10.52
C PRO A 12 11.59 -4.90 -10.35
N ALA A 13 11.00 -4.37 -11.42
CA ALA A 13 9.62 -3.91 -11.43
C ALA A 13 8.65 -5.08 -11.63
N ASP A 14 8.69 -6.06 -10.75
CA ASP A 14 7.77 -7.19 -10.75
C ASP A 14 7.03 -7.32 -9.42
N VAL A 15 5.88 -7.98 -9.47
CA VAL A 15 4.96 -8.10 -8.34
C VAL A 15 5.63 -8.75 -7.13
N ASP A 16 6.36 -9.84 -7.33
CA ASP A 16 6.97 -10.58 -6.21
C ASP A 16 8.05 -9.74 -5.50
N ALA A 17 8.88 -9.05 -6.27
CA ALA A 17 9.90 -8.17 -5.70
C ALA A 17 9.28 -7.00 -4.95
N ILE A 18 8.27 -6.36 -5.52
CA ILE A 18 7.58 -5.21 -4.92
C ILE A 18 6.90 -5.61 -3.62
N THR A 19 6.18 -6.73 -3.60
CA THR A 19 5.49 -7.18 -2.38
C THR A 19 6.47 -7.59 -1.28
N ARG A 20 7.63 -8.16 -1.63
CA ARG A 20 8.68 -8.43 -0.64
C ARG A 20 9.25 -7.13 -0.04
N THR A 21 9.52 -6.15 -0.88
CA THR A 21 9.99 -4.83 -0.40
C THR A 21 8.96 -4.19 0.52
N ALA A 22 7.69 -4.23 0.14
CA ALA A 22 6.60 -3.67 0.95
C ALA A 22 6.53 -4.32 2.34
N GLN A 23 6.79 -5.60 2.44
CA GLN A 23 6.74 -6.33 3.70
C GLN A 23 7.99 -6.12 4.57
N ARG A 24 9.16 -5.85 3.97
CA ARG A 24 10.43 -5.84 4.70
C ARG A 24 10.97 -4.44 4.96
N TYR A 25 10.82 -3.53 4.01
CA TYR A 25 11.46 -2.21 4.09
C TYR A 25 10.91 -1.37 5.24
N PHE A 26 9.60 -1.46 5.49
CA PHE A 26 8.93 -0.68 6.53
C PHE A 26 8.53 -1.51 7.76
N GLU A 27 8.96 -2.77 7.85
CA GLU A 27 8.66 -3.61 9.01
C GLU A 27 9.08 -2.91 10.30
N GLY A 28 8.15 -2.81 11.25
CA GLY A 28 8.38 -2.13 12.54
C GLY A 28 8.31 -0.61 12.48
N THR A 29 8.04 -0.01 11.32
CA THR A 29 7.96 1.45 11.19
C THR A 29 6.71 1.99 11.89
N SER A 30 6.91 3.05 12.70
CA SER A 30 5.80 3.76 13.33
C SER A 30 5.14 4.73 12.36
N TYR A 31 3.84 5.00 12.60
CA TYR A 31 3.12 6.00 11.81
C TYR A 31 3.67 7.41 12.10
N LEU A 32 3.96 8.15 11.02
CA LEU A 32 4.36 9.56 11.09
C LEU A 32 3.74 10.29 9.90
N TRP A 33 2.86 11.22 10.18
CA TRP A 33 2.25 12.07 9.15
C TRP A 33 3.32 12.79 8.32
N GLY A 34 3.23 12.64 7.00
CA GLY A 34 4.22 13.21 6.07
C GLY A 34 5.52 12.42 5.95
N GLY A 35 5.68 11.33 6.70
CA GLY A 35 6.89 10.52 6.67
C GLY A 35 6.98 9.61 5.45
N VAL A 36 8.22 9.39 4.99
CA VAL A 36 8.52 8.56 3.80
C VAL A 36 9.70 7.61 4.04
N THR A 37 10.12 7.43 5.29
CA THR A 37 11.31 6.62 5.64
C THR A 37 10.96 5.53 6.64
N PRO A 38 11.83 4.49 6.80
CA PRO A 38 11.61 3.45 7.80
C PRO A 38 11.62 3.92 9.26
N TRP A 39 12.09 5.16 9.52
CA TRP A 39 12.03 5.75 10.87
C TRP A 39 10.67 6.32 11.22
N GLY A 40 9.86 6.59 10.20
CA GLY A 40 8.50 7.04 10.34
C GLY A 40 7.89 7.31 8.98
N ALA A 41 6.67 6.82 8.74
CA ALA A 41 5.99 6.98 7.45
C ALA A 41 4.48 7.03 7.63
N ASP A 42 3.79 7.59 6.64
CA ASP A 42 2.33 7.46 6.52
C ASP A 42 1.96 6.44 5.43
N CYS A 43 0.66 6.21 5.23
CA CYS A 43 0.18 5.17 4.33
C CYS A 43 0.66 5.37 2.88
N SER A 44 0.52 6.56 2.35
CA SER A 44 0.95 6.90 0.98
C SER A 44 2.47 7.02 0.88
N GLY A 45 3.16 7.36 1.97
CA GLY A 45 4.61 7.38 2.04
C GLY A 45 5.23 6.00 1.87
N LEU A 46 4.66 4.99 2.51
CA LEU A 46 5.04 3.60 2.30
C LEU A 46 4.87 3.22 0.82
N VAL A 47 3.70 3.48 0.27
CA VAL A 47 3.39 3.12 -1.13
C VAL A 47 4.34 3.81 -2.10
N GLN A 48 4.49 5.14 -2.00
CA GLN A 48 5.38 5.89 -2.88
C GLN A 48 6.82 5.37 -2.80
N SER A 49 7.34 5.16 -1.60
CA SER A 49 8.73 4.74 -1.39
C SER A 49 8.99 3.33 -1.90
N VAL A 50 8.08 2.39 -1.66
CA VAL A 50 8.21 1.01 -2.13
C VAL A 50 8.26 0.99 -3.67
N PHE A 51 7.31 1.63 -4.32
CA PHE A 51 7.27 1.62 -5.79
C PHE A 51 8.44 2.41 -6.39
N ALA A 52 8.88 3.50 -5.77
CA ALA A 52 10.05 4.25 -6.24
C ALA A 52 11.33 3.42 -6.22
N LEU A 53 11.53 2.56 -5.22
CA LEU A 53 12.66 1.63 -5.19
C LEU A 53 12.67 0.70 -6.41
N HIS A 54 11.52 0.37 -6.95
CA HIS A 54 11.37 -0.49 -8.13
C HIS A 54 11.21 0.28 -9.43
N GLY A 55 11.53 1.57 -9.44
CA GLY A 55 11.53 2.41 -10.64
C GLY A 55 10.16 2.90 -11.08
N ILE A 56 9.15 2.80 -10.24
CA ILE A 56 7.79 3.23 -10.53
C ILE A 56 7.48 4.49 -9.72
N ASP A 57 7.32 5.62 -10.41
CA ASP A 57 7.02 6.90 -9.78
C ASP A 57 5.52 7.02 -9.53
N LEU A 58 5.16 7.24 -8.28
CA LEU A 58 3.78 7.48 -7.87
C LEU A 58 3.68 8.85 -7.19
N PRO A 59 2.50 9.49 -7.24
CA PRO A 59 2.27 10.74 -6.50
C PRO A 59 2.44 10.54 -4.99
N ARG A 60 2.64 11.63 -4.26
CA ARG A 60 2.91 11.60 -2.81
C ARG A 60 1.71 11.21 -1.97
N ASP A 61 0.52 11.69 -2.33
CA ASP A 61 -0.67 11.54 -1.51
C ASP A 61 -1.59 10.43 -2.00
N ALA A 62 -2.32 9.80 -1.07
CA ALA A 62 -3.20 8.68 -1.39
C ALA A 62 -4.26 9.06 -2.44
N TRP A 63 -4.90 10.23 -2.32
CA TRP A 63 -5.92 10.66 -3.26
C TRP A 63 -5.37 10.90 -4.66
N GLN A 64 -4.09 11.24 -4.78
CA GLN A 64 -3.40 11.37 -6.06
C GLN A 64 -3.03 10.00 -6.63
N GLN A 65 -2.54 9.10 -5.78
CA GLN A 65 -2.22 7.71 -6.16
C GLN A 65 -3.48 6.97 -6.67
N ALA A 66 -4.64 7.35 -6.17
CA ALA A 66 -5.92 6.79 -6.60
C ALA A 66 -6.24 7.05 -8.07
N ARG A 67 -5.51 7.94 -8.73
CA ARG A 67 -5.64 8.25 -10.15
C ARG A 67 -4.58 7.59 -11.02
N ALA A 68 -3.63 6.88 -10.41
CA ALA A 68 -2.54 6.23 -11.12
C ALA A 68 -2.99 4.89 -11.71
N GLY A 69 -2.30 4.46 -12.77
CA GLY A 69 -2.52 3.14 -13.37
C GLY A 69 -3.90 2.96 -14.00
N SER A 70 -4.43 1.76 -13.89
CA SER A 70 -5.73 1.37 -14.44
C SER A 70 -6.66 0.85 -13.36
N ASP A 71 -7.96 0.83 -13.66
CA ASP A 71 -8.99 0.31 -12.74
C ASP A 71 -8.76 -1.19 -12.48
N ALA A 72 -8.67 -1.56 -11.21
CA ALA A 72 -8.53 -2.95 -10.78
C ALA A 72 -9.78 -3.45 -10.03
N GLY A 73 -10.88 -2.71 -10.09
CA GLY A 73 -12.18 -3.14 -9.60
C GLY A 73 -12.52 -2.68 -8.18
N ARG A 74 -13.65 -3.19 -7.71
CA ARG A 74 -14.23 -2.83 -6.40
C ARG A 74 -14.49 -4.03 -5.50
N ASP A 75 -13.94 -5.18 -5.85
CA ASP A 75 -14.01 -6.38 -5.01
C ASP A 75 -12.72 -6.52 -4.24
N LEU A 76 -12.77 -6.18 -2.95
CA LEU A 76 -11.63 -6.20 -2.05
C LEU A 76 -10.96 -7.59 -2.00
N LEU A 77 -11.77 -8.65 -1.99
CA LEU A 77 -11.27 -10.01 -1.86
C LEU A 77 -10.72 -10.58 -3.17
N ALA A 78 -10.99 -9.91 -4.29
CA ALA A 78 -10.50 -10.33 -5.62
C ALA A 78 -9.27 -9.54 -6.07
N THR A 79 -8.71 -8.66 -5.22
CA THR A 79 -7.52 -7.89 -5.57
C THR A 79 -6.30 -8.79 -5.70
N ARG A 80 -5.43 -8.44 -6.64
CA ARG A 80 -4.21 -9.18 -6.95
C ARG A 80 -3.01 -8.58 -6.21
N ALA A 81 -1.98 -9.39 -5.99
CA ALA A 81 -0.72 -8.89 -5.44
C ALA A 81 -0.19 -7.72 -6.26
N GLY A 82 0.21 -6.65 -5.60
CA GLY A 82 0.70 -5.42 -6.23
C GLY A 82 -0.36 -4.37 -6.52
N ASP A 83 -1.65 -4.70 -6.43
CA ASP A 83 -2.72 -3.71 -6.56
C ASP A 83 -2.69 -2.73 -5.40
N LEU A 84 -3.05 -1.48 -5.67
CA LEU A 84 -3.26 -0.45 -4.66
C LEU A 84 -4.73 -0.43 -4.26
N LEU A 85 -4.98 -0.50 -2.95
CA LEU A 85 -6.33 -0.50 -2.38
C LEU A 85 -6.58 0.85 -1.71
N PHE A 86 -7.71 1.48 -2.04
CA PHE A 86 -8.05 2.81 -1.54
C PHE A 86 -9.29 2.76 -0.65
N PHE A 87 -9.21 3.52 0.43
CA PHE A 87 -10.21 3.55 1.49
C PHE A 87 -10.57 4.98 1.84
N SER A 88 -11.76 5.17 2.40
CA SER A 88 -12.17 6.46 2.96
C SER A 88 -12.88 6.28 4.29
N ASP A 89 -12.53 7.11 5.26
CA ASP A 89 -13.26 7.27 6.52
C ASP A 89 -14.18 8.48 6.51
N ARG A 90 -14.34 9.12 5.33
CA ARG A 90 -15.18 10.30 5.15
C ARG A 90 -16.47 9.96 4.44
N ALA A 91 -17.54 10.65 4.82
CA ALA A 91 -18.87 10.47 4.20
C ALA A 91 -18.90 10.87 2.73
N ASP A 92 -18.02 11.81 2.31
CA ASP A 92 -17.95 12.28 0.92
C ASP A 92 -17.16 11.34 0.00
N GLY A 93 -16.59 10.25 0.53
CA GLY A 93 -15.83 9.30 -0.25
C GLY A 93 -14.44 9.76 -0.68
N HIS A 94 -13.96 10.89 -0.14
CA HIS A 94 -12.59 11.34 -0.43
C HIS A 94 -11.57 10.32 0.11
N VAL A 95 -10.62 9.88 -0.73
CA VAL A 95 -9.62 8.89 -0.36
C VAL A 95 -8.76 9.39 0.80
N THR A 96 -8.71 8.63 1.90
CA THR A 96 -7.94 8.96 3.09
C THR A 96 -6.90 7.93 3.46
N HIS A 97 -6.90 6.76 2.81
CA HIS A 97 -5.97 5.69 3.11
C HIS A 97 -5.67 4.83 1.88
N VAL A 98 -4.47 4.26 1.84
CA VAL A 98 -4.03 3.35 0.79
C VAL A 98 -3.26 2.17 1.38
N ALA A 99 -3.41 1.00 0.80
CA ALA A 99 -2.69 -0.21 1.13
C ALA A 99 -2.21 -0.90 -0.14
N ILE A 100 -1.22 -1.79 0.01
CA ILE A 100 -0.75 -2.65 -1.09
C ILE A 100 -1.31 -4.05 -0.88
N SER A 101 -2.00 -4.58 -1.87
CA SER A 101 -2.46 -5.97 -1.85
C SER A 101 -1.26 -6.93 -1.97
N LEU A 102 -1.25 -7.95 -1.14
CA LEU A 102 -0.29 -9.06 -1.23
C LEU A 102 -0.90 -10.26 -1.97
N GLY A 103 -2.15 -10.13 -2.44
CA GLY A 103 -2.92 -11.26 -2.93
C GLY A 103 -3.40 -12.13 -1.78
N SER A 104 -4.19 -13.16 -2.10
CA SER A 104 -4.68 -14.13 -1.09
C SER A 104 -5.38 -13.45 0.10
N ARG A 105 -6.10 -12.37 -0.15
CA ARG A 105 -6.87 -11.61 0.84
C ARG A 105 -6.00 -10.99 1.94
N ARG A 106 -4.74 -10.67 1.63
CA ARG A 106 -3.83 -10.02 2.56
C ARG A 106 -3.36 -8.67 2.01
N VAL A 107 -3.12 -7.74 2.91
CA VAL A 107 -2.58 -6.42 2.57
C VAL A 107 -1.47 -6.01 3.53
N VAL A 108 -0.61 -5.12 3.06
CA VAL A 108 0.37 -4.41 3.88
C VAL A 108 0.09 -2.92 3.81
N HIS A 109 0.16 -2.25 4.95
CA HIS A 109 -0.04 -0.80 5.00
C HIS A 109 0.63 -0.18 6.22
N LEU A 110 0.72 1.14 6.22
CA LEU A 110 1.08 1.94 7.37
C LEU A 110 -0.15 2.67 7.87
N ALA A 111 -0.69 2.25 9.00
CA ALA A 111 -1.98 2.69 9.48
C ALA A 111 -1.89 3.32 10.85
N LEU A 112 -2.45 4.52 11.00
CA LEU A 112 -2.52 5.20 12.29
C LEU A 112 -3.24 4.34 13.34
N GLY A 113 -4.33 3.70 12.96
CA GLY A 113 -5.11 2.84 13.87
C GLY A 113 -4.36 1.61 14.37
N ARG A 114 -3.29 1.19 13.67
CA ARG A 114 -2.39 0.13 14.12
C ARG A 114 -1.09 0.67 14.72
N GLY A 115 -0.90 1.98 14.76
CA GLY A 115 0.33 2.61 15.23
C GLY A 115 1.48 2.61 14.24
N GLY A 116 1.31 2.01 13.06
CA GLY A 116 2.34 1.95 12.04
C GLY A 116 2.16 0.80 11.07
N TYR A 117 3.28 0.17 10.71
CA TYR A 117 3.31 -0.96 9.78
C TYR A 117 2.47 -2.12 10.29
N ALA A 118 1.62 -2.67 9.43
CA ALA A 118 0.81 -3.83 9.74
C ALA A 118 0.52 -4.67 8.51
N LEU A 119 0.41 -5.98 8.72
CA LEU A 119 -0.11 -6.93 7.76
C LEU A 119 -1.53 -7.31 8.21
N GLU A 120 -2.50 -7.24 7.30
CA GLU A 120 -3.88 -7.57 7.60
C GLU A 120 -4.35 -8.75 6.75
N ARG A 121 -5.18 -9.59 7.34
CA ARG A 121 -5.97 -10.58 6.62
C ARG A 121 -7.39 -10.05 6.48
N LEU A 122 -7.80 -9.78 5.24
CA LEU A 122 -9.09 -9.14 4.96
C LEU A 122 -10.29 -10.06 5.22
N ASP A 123 -10.06 -11.36 5.33
CA ASP A 123 -11.10 -12.36 5.61
C ASP A 123 -11.22 -12.69 7.11
N ASP A 124 -10.52 -11.96 7.99
CA ASP A 124 -10.60 -12.18 9.43
C ASP A 124 -11.78 -11.41 10.02
N ALA A 125 -12.95 -12.06 10.05
CA ALA A 125 -14.17 -11.48 10.58
C ALA A 125 -14.14 -11.28 12.10
N SER A 126 -13.16 -11.85 12.81
CA SER A 126 -13.01 -11.69 14.26
C SER A 126 -12.28 -10.39 14.62
N ASP A 127 -11.57 -9.77 13.69
CA ASP A 127 -10.83 -8.54 13.92
C ASP A 127 -11.72 -7.33 13.61
N GLU A 128 -12.06 -6.56 14.64
CA GLU A 128 -12.91 -5.38 14.49
C GLU A 128 -12.27 -4.32 13.58
N TYR A 129 -10.95 -4.13 13.68
CA TYR A 129 -10.24 -3.19 12.82
C TYR A 129 -10.36 -3.59 11.35
N VAL A 130 -10.18 -4.87 11.02
CA VAL A 130 -10.29 -5.38 9.65
C VAL A 130 -11.72 -5.20 9.13
N ARG A 131 -12.74 -5.45 9.94
CA ARG A 131 -14.14 -5.21 9.53
C ARG A 131 -14.39 -3.76 9.20
N LYS A 132 -13.86 -2.83 9.98
CA LYS A 132 -13.96 -1.39 9.71
C LYS A 132 -13.21 -0.99 8.45
N LEU A 133 -12.03 -1.55 8.25
CA LEU A 133 -11.22 -1.33 7.05
C LEU A 133 -11.98 -1.79 5.81
N GLU A 134 -12.54 -2.99 5.83
CA GLU A 134 -13.33 -3.52 4.74
C GLU A 134 -14.52 -2.63 4.40
N ALA A 135 -15.22 -2.14 5.41
CA ALA A 135 -16.37 -1.25 5.23
C ALA A 135 -16.00 0.09 4.58
N ARG A 136 -14.73 0.52 4.69
CA ARG A 136 -14.22 1.77 4.13
C ARG A 136 -13.62 1.62 2.75
N PHE A 137 -13.52 0.42 2.22
CA PHE A 137 -12.94 0.16 0.91
C PHE A 137 -13.75 0.82 -0.20
N LEU A 138 -13.04 1.49 -1.14
CA LEU A 138 -13.65 2.17 -2.28
C LEU A 138 -13.39 1.41 -3.59
N PHE A 139 -12.13 1.27 -3.95
CA PHE A 139 -11.72 0.66 -5.22
C PHE A 139 -10.23 0.32 -5.19
N ALA A 140 -9.80 -0.46 -6.18
CA ALA A 140 -8.40 -0.80 -6.40
C ALA A 140 -7.89 -0.24 -7.73
N ARG A 141 -6.56 0.01 -7.79
CA ARG A 141 -5.85 0.43 -9.00
C ARG A 141 -4.68 -0.51 -9.26
N ALA A 142 -4.45 -0.84 -10.52
CA ALA A 142 -3.28 -1.59 -10.96
C ALA A 142 -2.27 -0.63 -11.57
N VAL A 143 -1.06 -0.59 -10.98
CA VAL A 143 0.04 0.28 -11.44
C VAL A 143 1.19 -0.50 -12.05
N LEU A 144 1.05 -1.81 -12.13
CA LEU A 144 2.00 -2.73 -12.75
C LEU A 144 1.49 -3.23 -14.11
#